data_5c15e200a050122b552394b3e7cf391d
#
_entry.id   5c15e200a050122b552394b3e7cf391d
#
_cell.length_a   1.000
_cell.length_b   1.000
_cell.length_c   1.000
_cell.angle_alpha   90.00
_cell.angle_beta   90.00
_cell.angle_gamma   90.00
#
_symmetry.space_group_name_H-M   'P 1'
#
loop_
_entity.id
_entity.type
_entity.pdbx_description
1 polymer ?
#
loop_
_entity_poly.entity_id
_entity_poly.type
_entity_poly.pdbx_seq_one_letter_code
_entity_poly.pdbx_strand_id
1 'polypeptide(L)'
;MEFLPTEPARLSSAALRARVEDLGYLFVRALLPAETLLSVRRIMLQQAANQEFLDPECEVSEGIARLGLETPSYDDPRFVALQMGVQSRREFDDLREHPALITLLERCLGGPVQSRCGEVCRLAFPASEAHTTAPHQDQAYYHEAGAGSWTAWIPLGDCPGSLGALRLIPASHLAGLLPHGPGVSGMVVPEGTEWASSDFQLGDVLLFHPLTIHAAQHNQHPRRLRVSVDCRYRRQPG
;
A
#
# COMPACT_ATOMS: atom_id res chain seq x y z
N MET A 1 15.44 -4.46 10.04
CA MET A 1 14.76 -4.34 11.37
C MET A 1 13.26 -4.55 11.21
N GLU A 2 12.52 -4.77 12.32
CA GLU A 2 11.05 -4.80 12.28
C GLU A 2 10.46 -3.40 12.44
N PHE A 3 9.24 -3.20 11.91
CA PHE A 3 8.48 -1.98 12.17
C PHE A 3 8.17 -1.86 13.67
N LEU A 4 8.27 -0.64 14.19
CA LEU A 4 7.85 -0.33 15.55
C LEU A 4 6.33 -0.10 15.57
N PRO A 5 5.54 -1.00 16.18
CA PRO A 5 4.10 -0.82 16.27
C PRO A 5 3.73 0.48 17.00
N THR A 6 2.71 1.13 16.52
CA THR A 6 2.13 2.33 17.13
C THR A 6 0.74 1.99 17.67
N GLU A 7 0.49 2.33 18.93
CA GLU A 7 -0.83 2.22 19.56
C GLU A 7 -1.47 3.62 19.66
N PRO A 8 -2.25 4.04 18.63
CA PRO A 8 -2.74 5.43 18.57
C PRO A 8 -3.61 5.84 19.75
N ALA A 9 -4.34 4.88 20.35
CA ALA A 9 -5.18 5.14 21.49
C ALA A 9 -4.41 5.58 22.75
N ARG A 10 -3.12 5.21 22.84
CA ARG A 10 -2.25 5.54 23.98
C ARG A 10 -1.44 6.81 23.78
N LEU A 11 -1.49 7.43 22.62
CA LEU A 11 -0.69 8.61 22.29
C LEU A 11 -1.57 9.84 22.12
N SER A 12 -1.08 11.00 22.51
CA SER A 12 -1.71 12.27 22.14
C SER A 12 -1.50 12.56 20.65
N SER A 13 -2.31 13.46 20.07
CA SER A 13 -2.09 13.88 18.67
C SER A 13 -0.73 14.55 18.47
N ALA A 14 -0.21 15.26 19.47
CA ALA A 14 1.14 15.83 19.42
C ALA A 14 2.22 14.72 19.35
N ALA A 15 2.09 13.67 20.17
CA ALA A 15 3.02 12.55 20.17
C ALA A 15 2.94 11.74 18.85
N LEU A 16 1.74 11.59 18.26
CA LEU A 16 1.61 10.96 16.94
C LEU A 16 2.30 11.80 15.86
N ARG A 17 2.10 13.12 15.84
CA ARG A 17 2.79 14.02 14.89
C ARG A 17 4.30 13.94 15.03
N ALA A 18 4.84 14.07 16.24
CA ALA A 18 6.27 13.94 16.47
C ALA A 18 6.81 12.60 15.92
N ARG A 19 6.08 11.51 16.15
CA ARG A 19 6.50 10.19 15.67
C ARG A 19 6.51 10.08 14.13
N VAL A 20 5.54 10.66 13.43
CA VAL A 20 5.54 10.66 11.96
C VAL A 20 6.60 11.61 11.39
N GLU A 21 6.88 12.72 12.08
CA GLU A 21 7.95 13.65 11.73
C GLU A 21 9.34 13.03 11.93
N ASP A 22 9.54 12.22 12.96
CA ASP A 22 10.81 11.56 13.25
C ASP A 22 11.05 10.34 12.34
N LEU A 23 10.04 9.48 12.18
CA LEU A 23 10.20 8.18 11.52
C LEU A 23 9.78 8.17 10.06
N GLY A 24 8.89 9.08 9.64
CA GLY A 24 8.30 9.09 8.30
C GLY A 24 7.25 8.01 8.10
N TYR A 25 6.87 7.27 9.14
CA TYR A 25 5.83 6.24 9.06
C TYR A 25 5.15 5.96 10.39
N LEU A 26 3.97 5.35 10.33
CA LEU A 26 3.34 4.64 11.45
C LEU A 26 2.92 3.24 11.00
N PHE A 27 3.22 2.25 11.82
CA PHE A 27 2.69 0.90 11.66
C PHE A 27 1.66 0.64 12.74
N VAL A 28 0.41 0.44 12.35
CA VAL A 28 -0.71 0.28 13.28
C VAL A 28 -1.34 -1.08 13.07
N ARG A 29 -1.32 -1.88 14.14
CA ARG A 29 -1.93 -3.20 14.15
C ARG A 29 -3.45 -3.10 14.31
N ALA A 30 -4.19 -3.94 13.60
CA ALA A 30 -5.63 -4.12 13.74
C ALA A 30 -6.43 -2.79 13.76
N LEU A 31 -6.02 -1.82 12.91
CA LEU A 31 -6.72 -0.52 12.81
C LEU A 31 -8.09 -0.66 12.15
N LEU A 32 -8.18 -1.52 11.14
CA LEU A 32 -9.37 -1.66 10.30
C LEU A 32 -10.08 -2.98 10.56
N PRO A 33 -11.44 -3.00 10.55
CA PRO A 33 -12.20 -4.22 10.73
C PRO A 33 -11.96 -5.21 9.59
N ALA A 34 -11.86 -6.49 9.92
CA ALA A 34 -11.67 -7.55 8.94
C ALA A 34 -12.77 -7.57 7.86
N GLU A 35 -14.02 -7.33 8.24
CA GLU A 35 -15.17 -7.33 7.32
C GLU A 35 -15.00 -6.29 6.19
N THR A 36 -14.58 -5.06 6.53
CA THR A 36 -14.32 -3.99 5.55
C THR A 36 -13.26 -4.43 4.53
N LEU A 37 -12.18 -5.00 5.01
CA LEU A 37 -11.05 -5.44 4.15
C LEU A 37 -11.43 -6.64 3.28
N LEU A 38 -12.12 -7.62 3.85
CA LEU A 38 -12.55 -8.83 3.12
C LEU A 38 -13.61 -8.52 2.06
N SER A 39 -14.44 -7.48 2.24
CA SER A 39 -15.38 -7.05 1.21
C SER A 39 -14.65 -6.50 -0.01
N VAL A 40 -13.65 -5.63 0.17
CA VAL A 40 -12.81 -5.12 -0.92
C VAL A 40 -11.96 -6.23 -1.54
N ARG A 41 -11.39 -7.13 -0.73
CA ARG A 41 -10.64 -8.30 -1.22
C ARG A 41 -11.49 -9.15 -2.17
N ARG A 42 -12.74 -9.45 -1.79
CA ARG A 42 -13.66 -10.25 -2.61
C ARG A 42 -13.88 -9.60 -3.97
N ILE A 43 -14.15 -8.30 -4.00
CA ILE A 43 -14.33 -7.55 -5.24
C ILE A 43 -13.07 -7.60 -6.08
N MET A 44 -11.91 -7.35 -5.48
CA MET A 44 -10.64 -7.31 -6.19
C MET A 44 -10.26 -8.67 -6.80
N LEU A 45 -10.47 -9.76 -6.07
CA LEU A 45 -10.25 -11.12 -6.59
C LEU A 45 -11.27 -11.49 -7.67
N GLN A 46 -12.53 -11.06 -7.53
CA GLN A 46 -13.53 -11.27 -8.58
C GLN A 46 -13.16 -10.51 -9.87
N GLN A 47 -12.67 -9.27 -9.76
CA GLN A 47 -12.16 -8.53 -10.91
C GLN A 47 -10.92 -9.21 -11.51
N ALA A 48 -10.03 -9.75 -10.68
CA ALA A 48 -8.88 -10.52 -11.15
C ALA A 48 -9.30 -11.80 -11.91
N ALA A 49 -10.33 -12.49 -11.43
CA ALA A 49 -10.90 -13.64 -12.13
C ALA A 49 -11.54 -13.24 -13.48
N ASN A 50 -12.28 -12.14 -13.52
CA ASN A 50 -12.89 -11.62 -14.75
C ASN A 50 -11.85 -11.23 -15.81
N GLN A 51 -10.62 -10.89 -15.39
CA GLN A 51 -9.48 -10.58 -16.26
C GLN A 51 -8.58 -11.79 -16.51
N GLU A 52 -9.02 -12.99 -16.13
CA GLU A 52 -8.28 -14.26 -16.29
C GLU A 52 -6.90 -14.29 -15.60
N PHE A 53 -6.73 -13.53 -14.52
CA PHE A 53 -5.49 -13.54 -13.73
C PHE A 53 -5.45 -14.71 -12.73
N LEU A 54 -6.61 -15.27 -12.37
CA LEU A 54 -6.71 -16.38 -11.44
C LEU A 54 -6.84 -17.73 -12.17
N ASP A 55 -6.43 -18.79 -11.47
CA ASP A 55 -6.62 -20.15 -11.92
C ASP A 55 -8.12 -20.52 -11.85
N PRO A 56 -8.75 -20.90 -13.00
CA PRO A 56 -10.17 -21.21 -13.03
C PRO A 56 -10.55 -22.49 -12.29
N GLU A 57 -9.57 -23.35 -11.97
CA GLU A 57 -9.78 -24.60 -11.21
C GLU A 57 -9.74 -24.40 -9.68
N CYS A 58 -9.41 -23.18 -9.23
CA CYS A 58 -9.32 -22.82 -7.81
C CYS A 58 -10.46 -21.87 -7.40
N GLU A 59 -10.82 -21.89 -6.12
CA GLU A 59 -11.77 -20.93 -5.58
C GLU A 59 -11.21 -19.50 -5.69
N VAL A 60 -12.03 -18.56 -6.18
CA VAL A 60 -11.62 -17.15 -6.37
C VAL A 60 -11.08 -16.54 -5.07
N SER A 61 -11.66 -16.92 -3.93
CA SER A 61 -11.26 -16.41 -2.60
C SER A 61 -9.81 -16.75 -2.21
N GLU A 62 -9.24 -17.81 -2.78
CA GLU A 62 -7.88 -18.24 -2.51
C GLU A 62 -6.83 -17.31 -3.15
N GLY A 63 -7.18 -16.63 -4.25
CA GLY A 63 -6.30 -15.73 -4.97
C GLY A 63 -5.11 -16.46 -5.61
N ILE A 64 -5.36 -17.64 -6.17
CA ILE A 64 -4.34 -18.44 -6.85
C ILE A 64 -4.16 -17.94 -8.28
N ALA A 65 -2.95 -17.52 -8.61
CA ALA A 65 -2.61 -17.04 -9.96
C ALA A 65 -2.69 -18.16 -11.00
N ARG A 66 -3.16 -17.82 -12.21
CA ARG A 66 -3.20 -18.73 -13.35
C ARG A 66 -1.79 -19.16 -13.75
N LEU A 67 -1.61 -20.44 -13.98
CA LEU A 67 -0.32 -20.98 -14.41
C LEU A 67 0.04 -20.48 -15.82
N GLY A 68 1.30 -20.12 -16.01
CA GLY A 68 1.82 -19.64 -17.29
C GLY A 68 1.31 -18.26 -17.70
N LEU A 69 0.65 -17.54 -16.77
CA LEU A 69 0.27 -16.17 -17.01
C LEU A 69 1.51 -15.29 -17.09
N GLU A 70 1.68 -14.58 -18.21
CA GLU A 70 2.60 -13.46 -18.28
C GLU A 70 2.08 -12.34 -17.38
N THR A 71 2.91 -11.88 -16.44
CA THR A 71 2.51 -10.83 -15.48
C THR A 71 2.14 -9.55 -16.23
N PRO A 72 0.89 -9.06 -16.10
CA PRO A 72 0.48 -7.86 -16.81
C PRO A 72 1.25 -6.64 -16.30
N SER A 73 1.55 -5.68 -17.16
CA SER A 73 2.06 -4.36 -16.76
C SER A 73 0.95 -3.50 -16.15
N TYR A 74 1.29 -2.40 -15.48
CA TYR A 74 0.29 -1.50 -14.89
C TYR A 74 -0.58 -0.79 -15.93
N ASP A 75 -0.13 -0.67 -17.17
CA ASP A 75 -0.85 -0.12 -18.33
C ASP A 75 -1.57 -1.17 -19.17
N ASP A 76 -1.48 -2.47 -18.82
CA ASP A 76 -2.28 -3.52 -19.44
C ASP A 76 -3.78 -3.19 -19.30
N PRO A 77 -4.55 -3.15 -20.40
CA PRO A 77 -5.98 -2.84 -20.34
C PRO A 77 -6.77 -3.69 -19.35
N ARG A 78 -6.40 -4.94 -19.15
CA ARG A 78 -7.02 -5.84 -18.16
C ARG A 78 -6.75 -5.38 -16.73
N PHE A 79 -5.50 -4.92 -16.47
CA PHE A 79 -5.15 -4.39 -15.16
C PHE A 79 -5.85 -3.05 -14.90
N VAL A 80 -5.93 -2.17 -15.91
CA VAL A 80 -6.71 -0.92 -15.83
C VAL A 80 -8.19 -1.20 -15.56
N ALA A 81 -8.79 -2.18 -16.25
CA ALA A 81 -10.18 -2.58 -16.04
C ALA A 81 -10.42 -3.10 -14.61
N LEU A 82 -9.48 -3.87 -14.06
CA LEU A 82 -9.51 -4.31 -12.67
C LEU A 82 -9.51 -3.11 -11.72
N GLN A 83 -8.58 -2.16 -11.90
CA GLN A 83 -8.49 -0.94 -11.07
C GLN A 83 -9.84 -0.19 -11.05
N MET A 84 -10.39 0.09 -12.23
CA MET A 84 -11.67 0.80 -12.39
C MET A 84 -12.82 0.02 -11.75
N GLY A 85 -12.86 -1.30 -11.96
CA GLY A 85 -13.89 -2.18 -11.43
C GLY A 85 -13.90 -2.26 -9.90
N VAL A 86 -12.75 -2.07 -9.24
CA VAL A 86 -12.64 -2.02 -7.78
C VAL A 86 -12.94 -0.63 -7.26
N GLN A 87 -12.30 0.39 -7.82
CA GLN A 87 -12.37 1.78 -7.32
C GLN A 87 -13.76 2.41 -7.49
N SER A 88 -14.59 1.88 -8.39
CA SER A 88 -15.98 2.33 -8.58
C SER A 88 -16.96 1.74 -7.56
N ARG A 89 -16.49 0.92 -6.63
CA ARG A 89 -17.36 0.25 -5.64
C ARG A 89 -17.46 1.02 -4.34
N ARG A 90 -18.67 1.01 -3.79
CA ARG A 90 -18.94 1.62 -2.48
C ARG A 90 -18.07 1.02 -1.37
N GLU A 91 -17.83 -0.27 -1.42
CA GLU A 91 -16.97 -0.96 -0.44
C GLU A 91 -15.54 -0.42 -0.44
N PHE A 92 -15.06 0.05 -1.60
CA PHE A 92 -13.76 0.71 -1.69
C PHE A 92 -13.82 2.13 -1.08
N ASP A 93 -14.91 2.87 -1.30
CA ASP A 93 -15.14 4.16 -0.64
C ASP A 93 -15.26 4.00 0.88
N ASP A 94 -16.03 3.01 1.34
CA ASP A 94 -16.20 2.69 2.76
C ASP A 94 -14.84 2.32 3.43
N LEU A 95 -13.91 1.71 2.69
CA LEU A 95 -12.55 1.44 3.16
C LEU A 95 -11.71 2.71 3.25
N ARG A 96 -11.59 3.45 2.14
CA ARG A 96 -10.70 4.63 2.08
C ARG A 96 -11.18 5.79 2.98
N GLU A 97 -12.48 5.84 3.28
CA GLU A 97 -13.10 6.85 4.16
C GLU A 97 -13.45 6.28 5.54
N HIS A 98 -12.90 5.12 5.88
CA HIS A 98 -13.21 4.48 7.14
C HIS A 98 -12.84 5.40 8.33
N PRO A 99 -13.77 5.63 9.29
CA PRO A 99 -13.58 6.62 10.38
C PRO A 99 -12.29 6.42 11.19
N ALA A 100 -11.90 5.18 11.47
CA ALA A 100 -10.67 4.91 12.21
C ALA A 100 -9.42 5.39 11.44
N LEU A 101 -9.39 5.22 10.12
CA LEU A 101 -8.29 5.65 9.26
C LEU A 101 -8.26 7.17 9.13
N ILE A 102 -9.39 7.80 8.87
CA ILE A 102 -9.52 9.26 8.78
C ILE A 102 -9.11 9.92 10.10
N THR A 103 -9.65 9.43 11.24
CA THR A 103 -9.29 9.97 12.56
C THR A 103 -7.80 9.86 12.84
N LEU A 104 -7.17 8.73 12.51
CA LEU A 104 -5.72 8.56 12.66
C LEU A 104 -4.96 9.60 11.83
N LEU A 105 -5.31 9.75 10.55
CA LEU A 105 -4.68 10.69 9.63
C LEU A 105 -4.83 12.15 10.09
N GLU A 106 -6.04 12.56 10.52
CA GLU A 106 -6.29 13.90 11.03
C GLU A 106 -5.45 14.22 12.27
N ARG A 107 -5.30 13.24 13.15
CA ARG A 107 -4.43 13.37 14.35
C ARG A 107 -2.96 13.48 13.99
N CYS A 108 -2.52 12.73 12.97
CA CYS A 108 -1.14 12.76 12.48
C CYS A 108 -0.83 14.04 11.71
N LEU A 109 -1.74 14.49 10.86
CA LEU A 109 -1.51 15.62 9.94
C LEU A 109 -1.97 16.96 10.52
N GLY A 110 -2.64 16.95 11.68
CA GLY A 110 -3.01 18.16 12.41
C GLY A 110 -4.16 18.95 11.79
N GLY A 111 -5.11 18.28 11.15
CA GLY A 111 -6.32 18.90 10.58
C GLY A 111 -7.10 17.95 9.68
N PRO A 112 -8.24 18.42 9.14
CA PRO A 112 -9.07 17.62 8.26
C PRO A 112 -8.28 17.07 7.07
N VAL A 113 -8.59 15.82 6.70
CA VAL A 113 -7.98 15.17 5.54
C VAL A 113 -9.03 14.82 4.50
N GLN A 114 -8.59 14.63 3.28
CA GLN A 114 -9.39 14.07 2.22
C GLN A 114 -8.59 12.99 1.48
N SER A 115 -9.28 11.94 1.03
CA SER A 115 -8.70 10.99 0.09
C SER A 115 -8.46 11.68 -1.26
N ARG A 116 -7.47 11.21 -1.98
CA ARG A 116 -7.08 11.78 -3.28
C ARG A 116 -7.19 10.74 -4.37
N CYS A 117 -7.38 11.20 -5.60
CA CYS A 117 -7.20 10.38 -6.77
C CYS A 117 -5.75 9.88 -6.86
N GLY A 118 -5.58 8.65 -7.29
CA GLY A 118 -4.27 8.00 -7.36
C GLY A 118 -4.16 6.80 -6.44
N GLU A 119 -5.29 6.32 -5.92
CA GLU A 119 -5.39 5.03 -5.25
C GLU A 119 -4.96 3.92 -6.20
N VAL A 120 -4.28 2.92 -5.66
CA VAL A 120 -3.80 1.79 -6.47
C VAL A 120 -4.22 0.47 -5.81
N CYS A 121 -4.97 -0.33 -6.56
CA CYS A 121 -5.21 -1.72 -6.20
C CYS A 121 -4.03 -2.57 -6.69
N ARG A 122 -3.34 -3.24 -5.78
CA ARG A 122 -2.12 -3.95 -6.12
C ARG A 122 -2.29 -5.46 -6.05
N LEU A 123 -1.90 -6.12 -7.13
CA LEU A 123 -1.68 -7.57 -7.18
C LEU A 123 -0.18 -7.84 -7.35
N ALA A 124 0.47 -8.41 -6.32
CA ALA A 124 1.83 -8.90 -6.52
C ALA A 124 1.77 -10.38 -6.95
N PHE A 125 2.16 -10.61 -8.19
CA PHE A 125 2.16 -11.95 -8.79
C PHE A 125 3.30 -12.81 -8.25
N PRO A 126 3.10 -14.14 -8.14
CA PRO A 126 4.13 -15.07 -7.70
C PRO A 126 5.33 -15.05 -8.63
N ALA A 127 6.53 -15.15 -8.07
CA ALA A 127 7.81 -15.28 -8.79
C ALA A 127 8.01 -14.24 -9.91
N SER A 128 7.33 -13.09 -9.84
CA SER A 128 7.42 -12.02 -10.83
C SER A 128 8.07 -10.78 -10.25
N GLU A 129 9.07 -10.25 -10.94
CA GLU A 129 9.68 -8.96 -10.61
C GLU A 129 8.88 -7.79 -11.17
N ALA A 130 8.05 -8.00 -12.19
CA ALA A 130 7.34 -6.94 -12.90
C ALA A 130 6.38 -6.12 -12.01
N HIS A 131 5.84 -6.72 -10.95
CA HIS A 131 4.99 -6.02 -9.96
C HIS A 131 5.67 -5.89 -8.58
N THR A 132 6.95 -6.19 -8.50
CA THR A 132 7.77 -5.84 -7.33
C THR A 132 8.17 -4.39 -7.48
N THR A 133 7.53 -3.51 -6.71
CA THR A 133 7.82 -2.08 -6.78
C THR A 133 9.25 -1.83 -6.32
N ALA A 134 10.09 -1.31 -7.21
CA ALA A 134 11.46 -0.91 -6.90
C ALA A 134 11.50 0.15 -5.79
N PRO A 135 12.64 0.36 -5.11
CA PRO A 135 12.79 1.44 -4.15
C PRO A 135 12.41 2.79 -4.77
N HIS A 136 11.55 3.55 -4.11
CA HIS A 136 11.10 4.86 -4.60
C HIS A 136 10.52 5.72 -3.47
N GLN A 137 10.27 6.97 -3.79
CA GLN A 137 9.49 7.92 -3.01
C GLN A 137 8.23 8.26 -3.81
N ASP A 138 7.06 8.14 -3.22
CA ASP A 138 5.78 8.42 -3.90
C ASP A 138 5.76 9.85 -4.51
N GLN A 139 6.38 10.81 -3.83
CA GLN A 139 6.45 12.20 -4.29
C GLN A 139 7.08 12.35 -5.67
N ALA A 140 7.96 11.44 -6.10
CA ALA A 140 8.60 11.50 -7.42
C ALA A 140 7.60 11.31 -8.57
N TYR A 141 6.49 10.62 -8.31
CA TYR A 141 5.48 10.29 -9.32
C TYR A 141 4.24 11.19 -9.25
N TYR A 142 4.08 11.94 -8.16
CA TYR A 142 2.94 12.83 -7.98
C TYR A 142 3.37 14.29 -8.16
N HIS A 143 3.01 14.86 -9.31
CA HIS A 143 3.14 16.28 -9.57
C HIS A 143 2.19 17.11 -8.69
N GLU A 144 2.05 18.40 -8.93
CA GLU A 144 1.39 19.39 -8.06
C GLU A 144 0.07 18.92 -7.39
N ALA A 145 -0.79 18.18 -8.11
CA ALA A 145 -2.07 17.72 -7.58
C ALA A 145 -1.95 16.66 -6.49
N GLY A 146 -0.87 15.89 -6.46
CA GLY A 146 -0.59 14.82 -5.50
C GLY A 146 0.48 15.16 -4.47
N ALA A 147 1.13 16.33 -4.60
CA ALA A 147 2.22 16.72 -3.70
C ALA A 147 1.82 16.69 -2.22
N GLY A 148 2.66 16.09 -1.39
CA GLY A 148 2.42 15.97 0.05
C GLY A 148 1.34 14.96 0.46
N SER A 149 0.90 14.07 -0.45
CA SER A 149 -0.08 13.05 -0.11
C SER A 149 0.54 11.88 0.64
N TRP A 150 0.06 11.61 1.84
CA TRP A 150 0.41 10.45 2.64
C TRP A 150 -0.23 9.19 2.09
N THR A 151 0.49 8.09 2.15
CA THR A 151 -0.01 6.78 1.69
C THR A 151 -0.35 5.90 2.88
N ALA A 152 -1.58 5.37 2.90
CA ALA A 152 -1.95 4.24 3.73
C ALA A 152 -1.90 2.97 2.85
N TRP A 153 -0.88 2.14 3.06
CA TRP A 153 -0.78 0.82 2.47
C TRP A 153 -1.54 -0.17 3.35
N ILE A 154 -2.48 -0.88 2.75
CA ILE A 154 -3.42 -1.76 3.46
C ILE A 154 -3.44 -3.12 2.78
N PRO A 155 -2.86 -4.16 3.40
CA PRO A 155 -3.01 -5.52 2.91
C PRO A 155 -4.44 -6.01 3.12
N LEU A 156 -5.01 -6.66 2.12
CA LEU A 156 -6.38 -7.21 2.16
C LEU A 156 -6.40 -8.67 2.62
N GLY A 157 -5.45 -9.06 3.44
CA GLY A 157 -5.28 -10.38 4.04
C GLY A 157 -3.95 -10.44 4.76
N ASP A 158 -3.67 -11.55 5.44
CA ASP A 158 -2.37 -11.78 6.05
C ASP A 158 -1.28 -11.73 4.98
N CYS A 159 -0.25 -10.96 5.24
CA CYS A 159 0.82 -10.69 4.29
C CYS A 159 2.19 -10.82 4.98
N PRO A 160 2.71 -12.05 5.11
CA PRO A 160 4.08 -12.26 5.57
C PRO A 160 5.08 -11.69 4.56
N GLY A 161 6.30 -11.43 5.00
CA GLY A 161 7.38 -10.93 4.14
C GLY A 161 7.56 -11.78 2.88
N SER A 162 7.44 -13.09 3.00
CA SER A 162 7.52 -14.04 1.86
C SER A 162 6.41 -13.89 0.83
N LEU A 163 5.29 -13.24 1.17
CA LEU A 163 4.20 -12.93 0.23
C LEU A 163 4.38 -11.55 -0.44
N GLY A 164 5.49 -10.87 -0.19
CA GLY A 164 5.77 -9.57 -0.80
C GLY A 164 5.22 -8.38 0.00
N ALA A 165 5.37 -8.42 1.33
CA ALA A 165 5.03 -7.29 2.19
C ALA A 165 5.85 -6.05 1.85
N LEU A 166 5.34 -4.88 2.22
CA LEU A 166 6.06 -3.62 2.02
C LEU A 166 7.22 -3.51 3.03
N ARG A 167 8.30 -2.87 2.57
CA ARG A 167 9.44 -2.44 3.40
C ARG A 167 9.73 -0.98 3.17
N LEU A 168 10.29 -0.29 4.15
CA LEU A 168 10.69 1.11 4.01
C LEU A 168 11.99 1.39 4.80
N ILE A 169 12.59 2.54 4.51
CA ILE A 169 13.75 3.04 5.23
C ILE A 169 13.27 4.11 6.21
N PRO A 170 13.29 3.83 7.54
CA PRO A 170 12.88 4.81 8.55
C PRO A 170 13.66 6.12 8.43
N ALA A 171 12.98 7.23 8.67
CA ALA A 171 13.54 8.59 8.63
C ALA A 171 14.11 9.05 7.26
N SER A 172 13.99 8.23 6.21
CA SER A 172 14.51 8.59 4.87
C SER A 172 13.84 9.82 4.25
N HIS A 173 12.62 10.17 4.68
CA HIS A 173 11.91 11.39 4.25
C HIS A 173 12.64 12.68 4.64
N LEU A 174 13.49 12.66 5.69
CA LEU A 174 14.28 13.82 6.13
C LEU A 174 15.34 14.24 5.11
N ALA A 175 15.73 13.35 4.20
CA ALA A 175 16.66 13.67 3.12
C ALA A 175 16.01 14.44 1.96
N GLY A 176 14.70 14.70 2.01
CA GLY A 176 13.97 15.33 0.92
C GLY A 176 13.75 14.40 -0.27
N LEU A 177 13.39 14.98 -1.41
CA LEU A 177 13.22 14.23 -2.66
C LEU A 177 14.59 13.92 -3.27
N LEU A 178 14.87 12.65 -3.45
CA LEU A 178 16.10 12.14 -4.03
C LEU A 178 15.94 11.86 -5.53
N PRO A 179 17.05 11.81 -6.30
CA PRO A 179 16.98 11.48 -7.73
C PRO A 179 16.37 10.08 -7.97
N HIS A 180 15.46 10.02 -8.95
CA HIS A 180 14.85 8.79 -9.46
C HIS A 180 15.28 8.54 -10.90
N GLY A 181 15.31 7.28 -11.31
CA GLY A 181 15.47 6.91 -12.71
C GLY A 181 14.27 7.34 -13.57
N PRO A 182 14.36 7.23 -14.88
CA PRO A 182 13.28 7.61 -15.79
C PRO A 182 12.05 6.70 -15.60
N GLY A 183 10.86 7.29 -15.72
CA GLY A 183 9.59 6.57 -15.56
C GLY A 183 9.43 5.98 -14.17
N VAL A 184 8.97 4.73 -14.08
CA VAL A 184 8.75 4.00 -12.81
C VAL A 184 9.96 3.15 -12.37
N SER A 185 11.14 3.40 -12.91
CA SER A 185 12.34 2.59 -12.63
C SER A 185 12.88 2.71 -11.20
N GLY A 186 12.31 3.63 -10.41
CA GLY A 186 12.68 3.79 -9.01
C GLY A 186 14.02 4.49 -8.81
N MET A 187 14.65 4.20 -7.69
CA MET A 187 15.93 4.79 -7.30
C MET A 187 16.92 3.72 -6.85
N VAL A 188 18.22 4.04 -6.94
CA VAL A 188 19.27 3.20 -6.39
C VAL A 188 19.44 3.50 -4.91
N VAL A 189 19.32 2.48 -4.09
CA VAL A 189 19.57 2.56 -2.65
C VAL A 189 20.94 1.93 -2.38
N PRO A 190 21.84 2.59 -1.60
CA PRO A 190 23.16 2.04 -1.30
C PRO A 190 23.06 0.65 -0.65
N GLU A 191 24.02 -0.21 -1.00
CA GLU A 191 24.15 -1.52 -0.35
C GLU A 191 24.41 -1.35 1.14
N GLY A 192 23.85 -2.25 1.96
CA GLY A 192 23.95 -2.18 3.41
C GLY A 192 22.95 -1.22 4.08
N THR A 193 22.08 -0.53 3.31
CA THR A 193 21.03 0.28 3.91
C THR A 193 20.05 -0.57 4.71
N GLU A 194 19.76 -0.15 5.93
CA GLU A 194 18.82 -0.86 6.80
C GLU A 194 17.37 -0.60 6.42
N TRP A 195 16.68 -1.67 6.06
CA TRP A 195 15.25 -1.67 5.79
C TRP A 195 14.45 -2.13 7.00
N ALA A 196 13.31 -1.48 7.24
CA ALA A 196 12.29 -1.98 8.15
C ALA A 196 11.19 -2.70 7.36
N SER A 197 10.73 -3.82 7.90
CA SER A 197 9.57 -4.59 7.40
C SER A 197 9.00 -5.41 8.55
N SER A 198 7.80 -5.92 8.40
CA SER A 198 7.17 -6.87 9.32
C SER A 198 6.22 -7.77 8.56
N ASP A 199 5.82 -8.88 9.17
CA ASP A 199 4.65 -9.63 8.75
C ASP A 199 3.40 -8.83 9.13
N PHE A 200 2.50 -8.68 8.18
CA PHE A 200 1.21 -8.02 8.37
C PHE A 200 0.10 -9.03 8.60
N GLN A 201 -0.81 -8.68 9.47
CA GLN A 201 -2.07 -9.38 9.67
C GLN A 201 -3.22 -8.58 9.06
N LEU A 202 -4.33 -9.26 8.77
CA LEU A 202 -5.56 -8.59 8.32
C LEU A 202 -6.00 -7.53 9.35
N GLY A 203 -6.17 -6.31 8.91
CA GLY A 203 -6.49 -5.16 9.78
C GLY A 203 -5.34 -4.19 9.98
N ASP A 204 -4.11 -4.61 9.72
CA ASP A 204 -2.92 -3.76 9.85
C ASP A 204 -2.86 -2.69 8.76
N VAL A 205 -2.30 -1.54 9.11
CA VAL A 205 -2.10 -0.40 8.20
C VAL A 205 -0.68 0.14 8.37
N LEU A 206 0.00 0.35 7.24
CA LEU A 206 1.25 1.10 7.18
C LEU A 206 0.98 2.47 6.57
N LEU A 207 1.04 3.52 7.40
CA LEU A 207 0.95 4.91 6.95
C LEU A 207 2.36 5.46 6.78
N PHE A 208 2.68 6.11 5.64
CA PHE A 208 3.99 6.68 5.41
C PHE A 208 3.97 8.00 4.62
N HIS A 209 5.01 8.80 4.88
CA HIS A 209 5.23 10.10 4.27
C HIS A 209 5.60 9.94 2.77
N PRO A 210 5.15 10.82 1.87
CA PRO A 210 5.42 10.72 0.43
C PRO A 210 6.91 10.73 0.05
N LEU A 211 7.77 11.24 0.93
CA LEU A 211 9.22 11.21 0.77
C LEU A 211 9.90 10.02 1.45
N THR A 212 9.15 9.13 2.10
CA THR A 212 9.74 7.91 2.68
C THR A 212 10.10 6.93 1.58
N ILE A 213 11.36 6.50 1.55
CA ILE A 213 11.82 5.48 0.60
C ILE A 213 11.19 4.15 0.99
N HIS A 214 10.48 3.55 0.06
CA HIS A 214 9.83 2.27 0.27
C HIS A 214 9.89 1.39 -0.98
N ALA A 215 9.67 0.09 -0.79
CA ALA A 215 9.67 -0.91 -1.85
C ALA A 215 8.80 -2.11 -1.47
N ALA A 216 8.30 -2.84 -2.44
CA ALA A 216 7.72 -4.15 -2.19
C ALA A 216 8.82 -5.20 -2.03
N GLN A 217 8.59 -6.19 -1.17
CA GLN A 217 9.37 -7.42 -1.18
C GLN A 217 8.88 -8.34 -2.29
N HIS A 218 9.71 -9.28 -2.66
CA HIS A 218 9.37 -10.26 -3.69
C HIS A 218 8.31 -11.24 -3.17
N ASN A 219 7.27 -11.51 -3.96
CA ASN A 219 6.31 -12.55 -3.64
C ASN A 219 6.94 -13.93 -3.96
N GLN A 220 7.39 -14.62 -2.93
CA GLN A 220 8.04 -15.95 -3.03
C GLN A 220 7.04 -17.11 -2.99
N HIS A 221 5.74 -16.82 -2.79
CA HIS A 221 4.74 -17.88 -2.79
C HIS A 221 4.61 -18.47 -4.20
N PRO A 222 4.51 -19.80 -4.35
CA PRO A 222 4.53 -20.43 -5.67
C PRO A 222 3.36 -20.03 -6.57
N ARG A 223 2.20 -19.69 -6.00
CA ARG A 223 0.99 -19.42 -6.78
C ARG A 223 0.06 -18.34 -6.24
N ARG A 224 0.14 -17.96 -4.95
CA ARG A 224 -0.81 -17.01 -4.35
C ARG A 224 -0.45 -15.56 -4.66
N LEU A 225 -1.43 -14.78 -5.08
CA LEU A 225 -1.31 -13.33 -5.20
C LEU A 225 -1.24 -12.64 -3.83
N ARG A 226 -0.39 -11.63 -3.69
CA ARG A 226 -0.54 -10.65 -2.61
C ARG A 226 -1.51 -9.57 -3.09
N VAL A 227 -2.51 -9.30 -2.29
CA VAL A 227 -3.58 -8.34 -2.57
C VAL A 227 -3.50 -7.20 -1.55
N SER A 228 -3.37 -5.97 -2.01
CA SER A 228 -3.35 -4.78 -1.16
C SER A 228 -3.86 -3.55 -1.90
N VAL A 229 -4.11 -2.47 -1.16
CA VAL A 229 -4.47 -1.18 -1.73
C VAL A 229 -3.58 -0.08 -1.15
N ASP A 230 -3.28 0.93 -1.96
CA ASP A 230 -2.70 2.20 -1.54
C ASP A 230 -3.79 3.25 -1.58
N CYS A 231 -4.17 3.78 -0.43
CA CYS A 231 -5.08 4.92 -0.34
C CYS A 231 -4.26 6.18 -0.02
N ARG A 232 -4.55 7.30 -0.69
CA ARG A 232 -3.76 8.52 -0.55
C ARG A 232 -4.56 9.66 0.04
N TYR A 233 -3.93 10.35 1.00
CA TYR A 233 -4.56 11.37 1.82
C TYR A 233 -3.74 12.62 1.88
N ARG A 234 -4.40 13.74 1.83
CA ARG A 234 -3.80 15.05 1.99
C ARG A 234 -4.57 15.87 3.02
N ARG A 235 -3.84 16.61 3.86
CA ARG A 235 -4.46 17.62 4.71
C ARG A 235 -5.17 18.66 3.83
N GLN A 236 -6.41 19.00 4.19
CA GLN A 236 -7.12 20.08 3.54
C GLN A 236 -6.46 21.42 3.90
N PRO A 237 -6.35 22.35 2.93
CA PRO A 237 -5.97 23.73 3.26
C PRO A 237 -6.97 24.26 4.28
N GLY A 238 -6.47 24.93 5.32
CA GLY A 238 -7.31 25.66 6.29
C GLY A 238 -7.85 26.94 5.69
#